data_624f2e1212217816191929457c99c8fc
#
_entry.id   624f2e1212217816191929457c99c8fc
#
_cell.length_a   1.000
_cell.length_b   1.000
_cell.length_c   1.000
_cell.angle_alpha   90.00
_cell.angle_beta   90.00
_cell.angle_gamma   90.00
#
_symmetry.space_group_name_H-M   'P 1'
#
loop_
_entity.id
_entity.type
_entity.pdbx_description
1 polymer ?
#
loop_
_entity_poly.entity_id
_entity_poly.type
_entity_poly.pdbx_seq_one_letter_code
_entity_poly.pdbx_strand_id
1 'polypeptide(L)'
;KHSRDLFEPIMFAGPYAVLVLLSFCTIILLQFIRIPVMTVEERKDTGRPLGVIARQPVFIVAVLAAMLGYAVMAFVMTATPLAMVACGHGFADTALVIQWHVLGMTVPSFFTGHLIRRFGVLTIIKIGALLNLGTVIAGLSGIDLTEFFVALVLLGVGWNFMFVGGTTLLTSAYTPAERNKVQALNDFLVFGLVSVGSLAAGAIQNFLGWNAVTLTVILPVLIAFLAALWLRLSNRYDE
;
A
#
# COMPACT_ATOMS: atom_id res chain seq x y z
N LYS A 1 -12.89 -18.85 1.64
CA LYS A 1 -12.98 -20.26 2.09
C LYS A 1 -14.35 -20.85 1.76
N HIS A 2 -15.46 -20.19 2.12
CA HIS A 2 -16.84 -20.70 1.91
C HIS A 2 -17.29 -20.76 0.45
N SER A 3 -16.68 -20.04 -0.45
CA SER A 3 -17.06 -20.01 -1.88
C SER A 3 -16.22 -20.95 -2.76
N ARG A 4 -15.17 -21.58 -2.22
CA ARG A 4 -14.25 -22.42 -2.98
C ARG A 4 -14.95 -23.60 -3.64
N ASP A 5 -15.80 -24.28 -2.88
CA ASP A 5 -16.40 -25.56 -3.24
C ASP A 5 -17.90 -25.40 -3.61
N LEU A 6 -18.34 -24.19 -3.92
CA LEU A 6 -19.75 -23.86 -4.18
C LEU A 6 -20.27 -24.45 -5.50
N PHE A 7 -19.38 -24.79 -6.43
CA PHE A 7 -19.69 -25.33 -7.76
C PHE A 7 -18.86 -26.58 -8.06
N GLU A 8 -18.90 -27.58 -7.17
CA GLU A 8 -18.27 -28.86 -7.46
C GLU A 8 -18.80 -29.46 -8.79
N PRO A 9 -17.95 -30.05 -9.64
CA PRO A 9 -16.54 -30.42 -9.41
C PRO A 9 -15.51 -29.34 -9.79
N ILE A 10 -15.92 -28.12 -10.15
CA ILE A 10 -15.02 -27.08 -10.64
C ILE A 10 -14.48 -26.27 -9.45
N MET A 11 -13.30 -26.66 -8.99
CA MET A 11 -12.61 -26.00 -7.90
C MET A 11 -12.38 -24.50 -8.20
N PHE A 12 -12.66 -23.62 -7.24
CA PHE A 12 -12.52 -22.15 -7.33
C PHE A 12 -13.53 -21.44 -8.27
N ALA A 13 -14.48 -22.11 -8.91
CA ALA A 13 -15.51 -21.42 -9.71
C ALA A 13 -16.36 -20.46 -8.87
N GLY A 14 -16.65 -20.81 -7.60
CA GLY A 14 -17.41 -19.98 -6.67
C GLY A 14 -16.79 -18.59 -6.41
N PRO A 15 -15.50 -18.46 -6.07
CA PRO A 15 -14.85 -17.18 -5.95
C PRO A 15 -14.97 -16.29 -7.18
N TYR A 16 -14.80 -16.85 -8.38
CA TYR A 16 -14.96 -16.08 -9.64
C TYR A 16 -16.41 -15.63 -9.87
N ALA A 17 -17.39 -16.50 -9.54
CA ALA A 17 -18.81 -16.13 -9.61
C ALA A 17 -19.15 -14.97 -8.66
N VAL A 18 -18.60 -14.97 -7.45
CA VAL A 18 -18.75 -13.87 -6.49
C VAL A 18 -18.10 -12.58 -7.01
N LEU A 19 -16.90 -12.66 -7.61
CA LEU A 19 -16.24 -11.50 -8.22
C LEU A 19 -17.06 -10.91 -9.38
N VAL A 20 -17.64 -11.75 -10.23
CA VAL A 20 -18.54 -11.30 -11.31
C VAL A 20 -19.76 -10.59 -10.74
N LEU A 21 -20.40 -11.16 -9.70
CA LEU A 21 -21.56 -10.54 -9.05
C LEU A 21 -21.20 -9.16 -8.45
N LEU A 22 -20.08 -9.07 -7.72
CA LEU A 22 -19.60 -7.82 -7.15
C LEU A 22 -19.28 -6.78 -8.23
N SER A 23 -18.71 -7.21 -9.36
CA SER A 23 -18.43 -6.33 -10.50
C SER A 23 -19.72 -5.75 -11.10
N PHE A 24 -20.76 -6.57 -11.26
CA PHE A 24 -22.08 -6.09 -11.69
C PHE A 24 -22.69 -5.10 -10.71
N CYS A 25 -22.64 -5.39 -9.40
CA CYS A 25 -23.08 -4.45 -8.37
C CYS A 25 -22.33 -3.12 -8.46
N THR A 26 -21.01 -3.18 -8.66
CA THR A 26 -20.18 -1.96 -8.81
C THR A 26 -20.57 -1.17 -10.04
N ILE A 27 -20.79 -1.81 -11.19
CA ILE A 27 -21.24 -1.15 -12.43
C ILE A 27 -22.57 -0.44 -12.19
N ILE A 28 -23.52 -1.10 -11.52
CA ILE A 28 -24.83 -0.50 -11.20
C ILE A 28 -24.65 0.72 -10.29
N LEU A 29 -23.83 0.61 -9.23
CA LEU A 29 -23.57 1.73 -8.31
C LEU A 29 -22.92 2.92 -9.03
N LEU A 30 -22.01 2.67 -9.97
CA LEU A 30 -21.33 3.72 -10.72
C LEU A 30 -22.29 4.54 -11.58
N GLN A 31 -23.44 3.99 -12.02
CA GLN A 31 -24.46 4.74 -12.78
C GLN A 31 -25.11 5.86 -11.95
N PHE A 32 -25.10 5.74 -10.65
CA PHE A 32 -25.65 6.78 -9.75
C PHE A 32 -24.66 7.89 -9.41
N ILE A 33 -23.37 7.72 -9.75
CA ILE A 33 -22.34 8.71 -9.46
C ILE A 33 -22.26 9.73 -10.60
N ARG A 34 -22.55 11.00 -10.31
CA ARG A 34 -22.33 12.11 -11.24
C ARG A 34 -20.94 12.69 -11.00
N ILE A 35 -20.04 12.45 -11.94
CA ILE A 35 -18.71 13.04 -11.92
C ILE A 35 -18.78 14.40 -12.62
N PRO A 36 -18.44 15.53 -11.95
CA PRO A 36 -18.37 16.83 -12.61
C PRO A 36 -17.38 16.81 -13.75
N VAL A 37 -17.81 17.27 -14.91
CA VAL A 37 -16.92 17.41 -16.07
C VAL A 37 -16.16 18.72 -15.93
N MET A 38 -14.84 18.68 -16.15
CA MET A 38 -14.00 19.88 -16.14
C MET A 38 -14.50 20.90 -17.19
N THR A 39 -14.59 22.15 -16.80
CA THR A 39 -14.92 23.25 -17.69
C THR A 39 -13.84 23.47 -18.77
N VAL A 40 -14.18 24.15 -19.86
CA VAL A 40 -13.22 24.48 -20.92
C VAL A 40 -12.10 25.37 -20.40
N GLU A 41 -12.37 26.22 -19.42
CA GLU A 41 -11.41 27.11 -18.77
C GLU A 41 -10.43 26.33 -17.89
N GLU A 42 -10.92 25.40 -17.08
CA GLU A 42 -10.09 24.50 -16.26
C GLU A 42 -9.17 23.61 -17.10
N ARG A 43 -9.56 23.24 -18.33
CA ARG A 43 -8.71 22.49 -19.27
C ARG A 43 -7.59 23.31 -19.88
N LYS A 44 -7.72 24.65 -19.95
CA LYS A 44 -6.70 25.54 -20.49
C LYS A 44 -5.60 25.86 -19.48
N ASP A 45 -5.92 25.83 -18.20
CA ASP A 45 -4.93 26.01 -17.14
C ASP A 45 -4.15 24.71 -16.95
N THR A 46 -2.92 24.71 -17.44
CA THR A 46 -2.01 23.56 -17.30
C THR A 46 -1.18 23.62 -16.01
N GLY A 47 -1.27 24.71 -15.25
CA GLY A 47 -0.49 24.95 -14.04
C GLY A 47 1.03 24.89 -14.26
N ARG A 48 1.79 24.73 -13.18
CA ARG A 48 3.27 24.68 -13.21
C ARG A 48 3.80 23.47 -13.98
N PRO A 49 4.97 23.54 -14.62
CA PRO A 49 5.64 22.39 -15.22
C PRO A 49 5.86 21.25 -14.19
N LEU A 50 5.68 20.00 -14.61
CA LEU A 50 5.80 18.83 -13.74
C LEU A 50 7.17 18.75 -13.05
N GLY A 51 8.27 19.14 -13.75
CA GLY A 51 9.61 19.16 -13.18
C GLY A 51 9.80 20.16 -12.04
N VAL A 52 9.00 21.24 -11.99
CA VAL A 52 8.99 22.21 -10.87
C VAL A 52 8.30 21.59 -9.67
N ILE A 53 7.17 20.92 -9.89
CA ILE A 53 6.39 20.27 -8.84
C ILE A 53 7.18 19.11 -8.24
N ALA A 54 7.80 18.29 -9.08
CA ALA A 54 8.55 17.10 -8.66
C ALA A 54 9.81 17.41 -7.83
N ARG A 55 10.31 18.66 -7.87
CA ARG A 55 11.44 19.11 -7.05
C ARG A 55 11.04 19.64 -5.67
N GLN A 56 9.75 19.77 -5.40
CA GLN A 56 9.29 20.22 -4.08
C GLN A 56 9.58 19.15 -3.03
N PRO A 57 10.13 19.52 -1.86
CA PRO A 57 10.38 18.57 -0.77
C PRO A 57 9.13 17.76 -0.36
N VAL A 58 7.99 18.43 -0.31
CA VAL A 58 6.70 17.82 0.03
C VAL A 58 6.32 16.75 -1.00
N PHE A 59 6.47 17.03 -2.31
CA PHE A 59 6.20 16.04 -3.37
C PHE A 59 7.11 14.81 -3.22
N ILE A 60 8.42 15.02 -3.03
CA ILE A 60 9.40 13.93 -2.91
C ILE A 60 9.05 13.03 -1.73
N VAL A 61 8.79 13.61 -0.57
CA VAL A 61 8.46 12.83 0.64
C VAL A 61 7.12 12.12 0.50
N ALA A 62 6.11 12.77 -0.08
CA ALA A 62 4.80 12.19 -0.33
C ALA A 62 4.89 10.94 -1.24
N VAL A 63 5.58 11.09 -2.38
CA VAL A 63 5.78 10.00 -3.34
C VAL A 63 6.62 8.88 -2.73
N LEU A 64 7.71 9.19 -2.01
CA LEU A 64 8.51 8.18 -1.33
C LEU A 64 7.69 7.38 -0.31
N ALA A 65 6.86 8.05 0.50
CA ALA A 65 6.01 7.36 1.48
C ALA A 65 4.99 6.43 0.80
N ALA A 66 4.29 6.91 -0.23
CA ALA A 66 3.30 6.13 -0.97
C ALA A 66 3.95 4.98 -1.74
N MET A 67 5.01 5.26 -2.50
CA MET A 67 5.70 4.30 -3.37
C MET A 67 6.39 3.20 -2.56
N LEU A 68 7.19 3.56 -1.55
CA LEU A 68 7.92 2.58 -0.74
C LEU A 68 6.98 1.80 0.16
N GLY A 69 5.96 2.46 0.74
CA GLY A 69 4.94 1.78 1.52
C GLY A 69 4.19 0.72 0.72
N TYR A 70 3.79 1.04 -0.52
CA TYR A 70 3.09 0.09 -1.39
C TYR A 70 4.00 -1.01 -1.90
N ALA A 71 5.23 -0.67 -2.31
CA ALA A 71 6.19 -1.65 -2.82
C ALA A 71 6.57 -2.68 -1.75
N VAL A 72 6.81 -2.23 -0.51
CA VAL A 72 7.09 -3.13 0.63
C VAL A 72 5.92 -4.07 0.88
N MET A 73 4.71 -3.54 0.92
CA MET A 73 3.50 -4.35 1.12
C MET A 73 3.35 -5.40 0.02
N ALA A 74 3.41 -5.00 -1.25
CA ALA A 74 3.25 -5.92 -2.38
C ALA A 74 4.36 -6.98 -2.42
N PHE A 75 5.59 -6.59 -2.12
CA PHE A 75 6.75 -7.47 -2.04
C PHE A 75 6.57 -8.58 -0.99
N VAL A 76 6.26 -8.21 0.25
CA VAL A 76 6.10 -9.17 1.35
C VAL A 76 4.84 -10.01 1.14
N MET A 77 3.71 -9.41 0.74
CA MET A 77 2.46 -10.13 0.47
C MET A 77 2.63 -11.18 -0.64
N THR A 78 3.42 -10.87 -1.69
CA THR A 78 3.70 -11.82 -2.77
C THR A 78 4.57 -13.00 -2.30
N ALA A 79 5.57 -12.74 -1.45
CA ALA A 79 6.46 -13.76 -0.92
C ALA A 79 5.80 -14.66 0.14
N THR A 80 4.85 -14.11 0.92
CA THR A 80 4.26 -14.80 2.09
C THR A 80 3.63 -16.15 1.76
N PRO A 81 2.76 -16.31 0.75
CA PRO A 81 2.18 -17.62 0.44
C PRO A 81 3.25 -18.67 0.09
N LEU A 82 4.29 -18.24 -0.64
CA LEU A 82 5.41 -19.12 -1.00
C LEU A 82 6.21 -19.54 0.24
N ALA A 83 6.47 -18.57 1.15
CA ALA A 83 7.16 -18.84 2.40
C ALA A 83 6.36 -19.78 3.30
N MET A 84 5.07 -19.54 3.48
CA MET A 84 4.20 -20.35 4.32
C MET A 84 4.12 -21.80 3.81
N VAL A 85 3.97 -22.01 2.51
CA VAL A 85 3.98 -23.33 1.90
C VAL A 85 5.34 -24.01 2.11
N ALA A 86 6.44 -23.31 1.92
CA ALA A 86 7.80 -23.84 2.15
C ALA A 86 8.03 -24.23 3.64
N CYS A 87 7.37 -23.54 4.57
CA CYS A 87 7.41 -23.84 6.01
C CYS A 87 6.39 -24.93 6.43
N GLY A 88 5.63 -25.53 5.49
CA GLY A 88 4.69 -26.60 5.76
C GLY A 88 3.29 -26.17 6.21
N HIS A 89 2.96 -24.88 6.14
CA HIS A 89 1.61 -24.38 6.43
C HIS A 89 0.61 -24.73 5.34
N GLY A 90 -0.61 -25.07 5.76
CA GLY A 90 -1.70 -25.41 4.86
C GLY A 90 -2.31 -24.20 4.13
N PHE A 91 -3.09 -24.51 3.09
CA PHE A 91 -3.83 -23.47 2.35
C PHE A 91 -4.76 -22.66 3.26
N ALA A 92 -5.39 -23.31 4.24
CA ALA A 92 -6.34 -22.65 5.15
C ALA A 92 -5.64 -21.60 6.03
N ASP A 93 -4.44 -21.92 6.52
CA ASP A 93 -3.62 -21.01 7.34
C ASP A 93 -3.13 -19.82 6.53
N THR A 94 -2.63 -20.09 5.33
CA THR A 94 -2.21 -19.04 4.38
C THR A 94 -3.37 -18.10 4.03
N ALA A 95 -4.55 -18.65 3.73
CA ALA A 95 -5.73 -17.86 3.44
C ALA A 95 -6.17 -17.00 4.65
N LEU A 96 -6.08 -17.55 5.88
CA LEU A 96 -6.37 -16.82 7.10
C LEU A 96 -5.44 -15.61 7.27
N VAL A 97 -4.15 -15.80 7.14
CA VAL A 97 -3.13 -14.75 7.28
C VAL A 97 -3.37 -13.62 6.25
N ILE A 98 -3.63 -13.99 4.98
CA ILE A 98 -3.93 -13.02 3.93
C ILE A 98 -5.24 -12.26 4.21
N GLN A 99 -6.29 -12.93 4.69
CA GLN A 99 -7.55 -12.27 5.04
C GLN A 99 -7.35 -11.19 6.12
N TRP A 100 -6.61 -11.51 7.16
CA TRP A 100 -6.32 -10.54 8.22
C TRP A 100 -5.39 -9.42 7.77
N HIS A 101 -4.45 -9.72 6.87
CA HIS A 101 -3.66 -8.67 6.21
C HIS A 101 -4.56 -7.67 5.47
N VAL A 102 -5.49 -8.15 4.64
CA VAL A 102 -6.44 -7.29 3.92
C VAL A 102 -7.33 -6.49 4.88
N LEU A 103 -7.77 -7.09 5.99
CA LEU A 103 -8.46 -6.34 7.04
C LEU A 103 -7.56 -5.28 7.67
N GLY A 104 -6.29 -5.58 7.93
CA GLY A 104 -5.28 -4.63 8.39
C GLY A 104 -5.06 -3.47 7.42
N MET A 105 -5.20 -3.71 6.11
CA MET A 105 -5.13 -2.64 5.10
C MET A 105 -6.40 -1.76 5.08
N THR A 106 -7.58 -2.37 5.22
CA THR A 106 -8.85 -1.69 4.93
C THR A 106 -9.52 -1.09 6.15
N VAL A 107 -9.53 -1.79 7.30
CA VAL A 107 -10.20 -1.31 8.51
C VAL A 107 -9.62 0.03 9.01
N PRO A 108 -8.28 0.23 9.07
CA PRO A 108 -7.73 1.52 9.48
C PRO A 108 -8.14 2.68 8.59
N SER A 109 -8.47 2.46 7.30
CA SER A 109 -8.86 3.51 6.36
C SER A 109 -10.05 4.33 6.85
N PHE A 110 -10.96 3.74 7.64
CA PHE A 110 -12.08 4.46 8.25
C PHE A 110 -11.64 5.50 9.27
N PHE A 111 -10.46 5.33 9.87
CA PHE A 111 -9.96 6.17 10.95
C PHE A 111 -8.72 6.99 10.56
N THR A 112 -7.96 6.56 9.55
CA THR A 112 -6.69 7.19 9.15
C THR A 112 -6.86 8.66 8.83
N GLY A 113 -7.96 9.08 8.18
CA GLY A 113 -8.24 10.48 7.92
C GLY A 113 -8.45 11.32 9.21
N HIS A 114 -9.06 10.72 10.25
CA HIS A 114 -9.20 11.37 11.56
C HIS A 114 -7.86 11.46 12.29
N LEU A 115 -7.06 10.41 12.20
CA LEU A 115 -5.72 10.38 12.80
C LEU A 115 -4.80 11.41 12.16
N ILE A 116 -4.84 11.55 10.82
CA ILE A 116 -4.09 12.58 10.09
C ILE A 116 -4.49 13.98 10.54
N ARG A 117 -5.78 14.27 10.68
CA ARG A 117 -6.25 15.58 11.15
C ARG A 117 -5.86 15.88 12.60
N ARG A 118 -5.74 14.85 13.45
CA ARG A 118 -5.42 15.02 14.87
C ARG A 118 -3.93 15.10 15.16
N PHE A 119 -3.12 14.30 14.46
CA PHE A 119 -1.70 14.08 14.78
C PHE A 119 -0.76 14.57 13.69
N GLY A 120 -1.30 15.04 12.56
CA GLY A 120 -0.55 15.45 11.38
C GLY A 120 -0.17 14.28 10.47
N VAL A 121 -0.09 14.57 9.17
CA VAL A 121 0.15 13.58 8.13
C VAL A 121 1.54 12.94 8.24
N LEU A 122 2.58 13.73 8.54
CA LEU A 122 3.95 13.23 8.68
C LEU A 122 4.10 12.29 9.89
N THR A 123 3.33 12.54 10.97
CA THR A 123 3.31 11.65 12.14
C THR A 123 2.72 10.30 11.79
N ILE A 124 1.62 10.27 11.04
CA ILE A 124 0.97 9.02 10.61
C ILE A 124 1.87 8.23 9.66
N ILE A 125 2.54 8.88 8.70
CA ILE A 125 3.53 8.23 7.83
C ILE A 125 4.64 7.56 8.67
N LYS A 126 5.19 8.26 9.67
CA LYS A 126 6.25 7.71 10.55
C LYS A 126 5.75 6.53 11.38
N ILE A 127 4.53 6.59 11.91
CA ILE A 127 3.92 5.45 12.62
C ILE A 127 3.75 4.27 11.67
N GLY A 128 3.29 4.49 10.43
CA GLY A 128 3.21 3.45 9.41
C GLY A 128 4.55 2.79 9.11
N ALA A 129 5.62 3.58 9.00
CA ALA A 129 6.97 3.07 8.83
C ALA A 129 7.44 2.24 10.05
N LEU A 130 7.15 2.68 11.28
CA LEU A 130 7.48 1.91 12.49
C LEU A 130 6.71 0.59 12.56
N LEU A 131 5.44 0.56 12.15
CA LEU A 131 4.66 -0.68 12.06
C LEU A 131 5.26 -1.65 11.03
N ASN A 132 5.75 -1.14 9.89
CA ASN A 132 6.46 -1.96 8.92
C ASN A 132 7.82 -2.47 9.43
N LEU A 133 8.53 -1.73 10.30
CA LEU A 133 9.68 -2.28 11.03
C LEU A 133 9.24 -3.35 12.03
N GLY A 134 8.07 -3.18 12.67
CA GLY A 134 7.45 -4.23 13.47
C GLY A 134 7.17 -5.52 12.69
N THR A 135 6.78 -5.40 11.40
CA THR A 135 6.66 -6.55 10.49
C THR A 135 7.99 -7.30 10.36
N VAL A 136 9.10 -6.57 10.26
CA VAL A 136 10.45 -7.18 10.19
C VAL A 136 10.76 -7.95 11.47
N ILE A 137 10.50 -7.36 12.62
CA ILE A 137 10.75 -8.00 13.91
C ILE A 137 9.92 -9.29 14.04
N ALA A 138 8.62 -9.22 13.75
CA ALA A 138 7.74 -10.38 13.79
C ALA A 138 8.16 -11.47 12.77
N GLY A 139 8.49 -11.07 11.54
CA GLY A 139 8.91 -12.01 10.48
C GLY A 139 10.25 -12.68 10.73
N LEU A 140 11.14 -12.09 11.52
CA LEU A 140 12.42 -12.67 11.93
C LEU A 140 12.34 -13.48 13.23
N SER A 141 11.26 -13.34 14.02
CA SER A 141 11.13 -14.01 15.32
C SER A 141 10.76 -15.49 15.19
N GLY A 142 10.23 -15.93 14.05
CA GLY A 142 9.88 -17.33 13.81
C GLY A 142 9.20 -17.55 12.47
N ILE A 143 8.80 -18.81 12.24
CA ILE A 143 8.12 -19.27 11.03
C ILE A 143 6.79 -19.95 11.34
N ASP A 144 6.30 -19.84 12.58
CA ASP A 144 5.01 -20.37 12.96
C ASP A 144 3.86 -19.48 12.43
N LEU A 145 2.64 -19.98 12.49
CA LEU A 145 1.45 -19.28 12.01
C LEU A 145 1.28 -17.91 12.68
N THR A 146 1.61 -17.81 13.97
CA THR A 146 1.47 -16.59 14.77
C THR A 146 2.38 -15.46 14.27
N GLU A 147 3.63 -15.78 13.95
CA GLU A 147 4.61 -14.81 13.44
C GLU A 147 4.21 -14.28 12.07
N PHE A 148 3.78 -15.16 11.15
CA PHE A 148 3.23 -14.75 9.86
C PHE A 148 1.98 -13.88 10.05
N PHE A 149 1.07 -14.27 10.96
CA PHE A 149 -0.15 -13.52 11.24
C PHE A 149 0.16 -12.10 11.74
N VAL A 150 1.01 -11.98 12.78
CA VAL A 150 1.39 -10.69 13.36
C VAL A 150 2.13 -9.83 12.32
N ALA A 151 3.10 -10.42 11.61
CA ALA A 151 3.86 -9.71 10.57
C ALA A 151 2.92 -9.13 9.51
N LEU A 152 1.96 -9.91 8.99
CA LEU A 152 1.08 -9.49 7.92
C LEU A 152 0.02 -8.48 8.37
N VAL A 153 -0.49 -8.57 9.60
CA VAL A 153 -1.39 -7.56 10.17
C VAL A 153 -0.66 -6.22 10.32
N LEU A 154 0.56 -6.22 10.89
CA LEU A 154 1.38 -5.02 11.01
C LEU A 154 1.72 -4.42 9.65
N LEU A 155 2.03 -5.26 8.66
CA LEU A 155 2.27 -4.84 7.28
C LEU A 155 1.06 -4.12 6.69
N GLY A 156 -0.14 -4.66 6.88
CA GLY A 156 -1.37 -4.08 6.36
C GLY A 156 -1.67 -2.71 6.95
N VAL A 157 -1.59 -2.57 8.27
CA VAL A 157 -1.79 -1.28 8.97
C VAL A 157 -0.69 -0.29 8.61
N GLY A 158 0.56 -0.74 8.58
CA GLY A 158 1.72 0.06 8.20
C GLY A 158 1.61 0.60 6.78
N TRP A 159 1.20 -0.25 5.82
CA TRP A 159 0.90 0.16 4.47
C TRP A 159 -0.20 1.23 4.42
N ASN A 160 -1.31 1.01 5.12
CA ASN A 160 -2.41 1.95 5.14
C ASN A 160 -1.94 3.35 5.58
N PHE A 161 -1.18 3.44 6.66
CA PHE A 161 -0.70 4.72 7.18
C PHE A 161 0.32 5.39 6.26
N MET A 162 1.23 4.62 5.65
CA MET A 162 2.21 5.18 4.71
C MET A 162 1.55 5.59 3.39
N PHE A 163 0.68 4.77 2.82
CA PHE A 163 0.06 5.02 1.51
C PHE A 163 -1.00 6.12 1.59
N VAL A 164 -1.94 6.02 2.54
CA VAL A 164 -2.97 7.05 2.73
C VAL A 164 -2.33 8.37 3.18
N GLY A 165 -1.36 8.31 4.09
CA GLY A 165 -0.60 9.48 4.51
C GLY A 165 0.18 10.12 3.36
N GLY A 166 0.89 9.32 2.56
CA GLY A 166 1.65 9.79 1.40
C GLY A 166 0.76 10.42 0.33
N THR A 167 -0.34 9.77 -0.04
CA THR A 167 -1.30 10.31 -1.01
C THR A 167 -2.02 11.56 -0.48
N THR A 168 -2.29 11.64 0.81
CA THR A 168 -2.83 12.85 1.45
C THR A 168 -1.79 13.98 1.42
N LEU A 169 -0.53 13.70 1.81
CA LEU A 169 0.55 14.69 1.75
C LEU A 169 0.77 15.21 0.32
N LEU A 170 0.65 14.35 -0.68
CA LEU A 170 0.80 14.72 -2.08
C LEU A 170 -0.19 15.81 -2.50
N THR A 171 -1.40 15.84 -1.93
CA THR A 171 -2.40 16.86 -2.28
C THR A 171 -1.98 18.29 -1.96
N SER A 172 -1.06 18.48 -1.01
CA SER A 172 -0.51 19.80 -0.68
C SER A 172 0.59 20.29 -1.65
N ALA A 173 1.08 19.42 -2.55
CA ALA A 173 2.13 19.75 -3.50
C ALA A 173 1.60 20.34 -4.82
N TYR A 174 0.30 20.24 -5.11
CA TYR A 174 -0.27 20.62 -6.40
C TYR A 174 -1.60 21.37 -6.28
N THR A 175 -1.93 22.14 -7.31
CA THR A 175 -3.23 22.81 -7.48
C THR A 175 -4.22 21.88 -8.21
N PRO A 176 -5.54 22.18 -8.20
CA PRO A 176 -6.54 21.41 -8.96
C PRO A 176 -6.19 21.22 -10.44
N ALA A 177 -5.65 22.27 -11.10
CA ALA A 177 -5.22 22.22 -12.51
C ALA A 177 -4.04 21.26 -12.75
N GLU A 178 -3.22 21.01 -11.74
CA GLU A 178 -2.02 20.16 -11.80
C GLU A 178 -2.30 18.70 -11.44
N ARG A 179 -3.47 18.42 -10.84
CA ARG A 179 -3.83 17.14 -10.22
C ARG A 179 -3.57 15.95 -11.13
N ASN A 180 -4.06 15.97 -12.36
CA ASN A 180 -4.00 14.82 -13.25
C ASN A 180 -2.57 14.40 -13.58
N LYS A 181 -1.70 15.37 -13.91
CA LYS A 181 -0.29 15.09 -14.23
C LYS A 181 0.53 14.64 -13.02
N VAL A 182 0.21 15.19 -11.84
CA VAL A 182 0.89 14.82 -10.58
C VAL A 182 0.48 13.42 -10.14
N GLN A 183 -0.82 13.10 -10.16
CA GLN A 183 -1.31 11.77 -9.82
C GLN A 183 -0.81 10.72 -10.82
N ALA A 184 -0.81 11.03 -12.14
CA ALA A 184 -0.26 10.11 -13.14
C ALA A 184 1.22 9.79 -12.90
N LEU A 185 2.05 10.78 -12.53
CA LEU A 185 3.44 10.54 -12.18
C LEU A 185 3.57 9.71 -10.90
N ASN A 186 2.80 10.04 -9.86
CA ASN A 186 2.78 9.26 -8.63
C ASN A 186 2.42 7.81 -8.88
N ASP A 187 1.33 7.56 -9.61
CA ASP A 187 0.85 6.20 -9.89
C ASP A 187 1.84 5.42 -10.75
N PHE A 188 2.46 6.07 -11.74
CA PHE A 188 3.52 5.46 -12.55
C PHE A 188 4.70 5.01 -11.68
N LEU A 189 5.16 5.85 -10.75
CA LEU A 189 6.27 5.52 -9.85
C LEU A 189 5.88 4.43 -8.84
N VAL A 190 4.69 4.53 -8.24
CA VAL A 190 4.17 3.55 -7.29
C VAL A 190 4.06 2.18 -7.94
N PHE A 191 3.26 2.07 -9.02
CA PHE A 191 2.99 0.78 -9.66
C PHE A 191 4.20 0.24 -10.44
N GLY A 192 5.07 1.11 -10.94
CA GLY A 192 6.36 0.71 -11.53
C GLY A 192 7.22 -0.02 -10.50
N LEU A 193 7.40 0.56 -9.30
CA LEU A 193 8.19 -0.08 -8.25
C LEU A 193 7.51 -1.33 -7.69
N VAL A 194 6.18 -1.32 -7.54
CA VAL A 194 5.38 -2.49 -7.14
C VAL A 194 5.60 -3.66 -8.10
N SER A 195 5.60 -3.40 -9.40
CA SER A 195 5.81 -4.44 -10.43
C SER A 195 7.21 -5.08 -10.30
N VAL A 196 8.24 -4.25 -10.16
CA VAL A 196 9.61 -4.73 -9.95
C VAL A 196 9.73 -5.50 -8.63
N GLY A 197 9.17 -4.97 -7.55
CA GLY A 197 9.16 -5.62 -6.24
C GLY A 197 8.46 -6.98 -6.25
N SER A 198 7.30 -7.08 -6.87
CA SER A 198 6.54 -8.34 -6.95
C SER A 198 7.30 -9.42 -7.75
N LEU A 199 7.97 -9.04 -8.85
CA LEU A 199 8.84 -9.98 -9.60
C LEU A 199 10.03 -10.43 -8.77
N ALA A 200 10.66 -9.50 -8.04
CA ALA A 200 11.79 -9.82 -7.18
C ALA A 200 11.40 -10.69 -5.97
N ALA A 201 10.18 -10.53 -5.46
CA ALA A 201 9.70 -11.22 -4.25
C ALA A 201 9.76 -12.74 -4.38
N GLY A 202 9.27 -13.27 -5.52
CA GLY A 202 9.32 -14.72 -5.79
C GLY A 202 10.75 -15.25 -5.91
N ALA A 203 11.62 -14.53 -6.59
CA ALA A 203 13.03 -14.91 -6.73
C ALA A 203 13.76 -14.88 -5.38
N ILE A 204 13.63 -13.80 -4.61
CA ILE A 204 14.30 -13.69 -3.30
C ILE A 204 13.77 -14.76 -2.35
N GLN A 205 12.44 -15.01 -2.31
CA GLN A 205 11.87 -16.06 -1.48
C GLN A 205 12.41 -17.46 -1.88
N ASN A 206 12.49 -17.74 -3.17
CA ASN A 206 12.91 -19.06 -3.66
C ASN A 206 14.41 -19.34 -3.43
N PHE A 207 15.28 -18.34 -3.62
CA PHE A 207 16.73 -18.53 -3.55
C PHE A 207 17.34 -18.21 -2.18
N LEU A 208 16.75 -17.25 -1.44
CA LEU A 208 17.33 -16.73 -0.20
C LEU A 208 16.42 -16.94 1.02
N GLY A 209 15.15 -17.31 0.81
CA GLY A 209 14.20 -17.63 1.87
C GLY A 209 13.57 -16.43 2.56
N TRP A 210 12.71 -16.72 3.54
CA TRP A 210 11.87 -15.73 4.24
C TRP A 210 12.66 -14.66 4.98
N ASN A 211 13.77 -15.01 5.61
CA ASN A 211 14.58 -14.04 6.34
C ASN A 211 15.15 -12.96 5.41
N ALA A 212 15.57 -13.33 4.19
CA ALA A 212 16.04 -12.35 3.22
C ALA A 212 14.91 -11.43 2.72
N VAL A 213 13.72 -11.98 2.46
CA VAL A 213 12.52 -11.19 2.16
C VAL A 213 12.28 -10.16 3.25
N THR A 214 12.27 -10.60 4.49
CA THR A 214 11.99 -9.75 5.66
C THR A 214 13.05 -8.66 5.83
N LEU A 215 14.33 -8.98 5.72
CA LEU A 215 15.42 -8.02 5.83
C LEU A 215 15.43 -6.96 4.73
N THR A 216 15.01 -7.32 3.51
CA THR A 216 14.91 -6.37 2.38
C THR A 216 13.96 -5.20 2.67
N VAL A 217 12.98 -5.37 3.56
CA VAL A 217 12.02 -4.34 3.97
C VAL A 217 12.67 -3.18 4.73
N ILE A 218 13.77 -3.42 5.45
CA ILE A 218 14.35 -2.44 6.37
C ILE A 218 14.75 -1.17 5.63
N LEU A 219 15.51 -1.28 4.55
CA LEU A 219 16.07 -0.11 3.84
C LEU A 219 14.99 0.82 3.28
N PRO A 220 13.99 0.36 2.49
CA PRO A 220 12.94 1.24 1.95
C PRO A 220 12.11 1.89 3.06
N VAL A 221 11.81 1.17 4.15
CA VAL A 221 11.04 1.71 5.27
C VAL A 221 11.82 2.79 6.02
N LEU A 222 13.11 2.59 6.25
CA LEU A 222 13.98 3.61 6.85
C LEU A 222 14.10 4.85 5.97
N ILE A 223 14.21 4.70 4.64
CA ILE A 223 14.24 5.84 3.71
C ILE A 223 12.95 6.66 3.87
N ALA A 224 11.78 6.03 3.85
CA ALA A 224 10.51 6.72 3.99
C ALA A 224 10.38 7.40 5.37
N PHE A 225 10.79 6.73 6.45
CA PHE A 225 10.77 7.29 7.80
C PHE A 225 11.67 8.51 7.92
N LEU A 226 12.91 8.41 7.45
CA LEU A 226 13.89 9.51 7.53
C LEU A 226 13.49 10.68 6.63
N ALA A 227 12.91 10.42 5.47
CA ALA A 227 12.38 11.47 4.59
C ALA A 227 11.24 12.24 5.26
N ALA A 228 10.29 11.55 5.90
CA ALA A 228 9.20 12.18 6.65
C ALA A 228 9.72 12.96 7.88
N LEU A 229 10.70 12.40 8.59
CA LEU A 229 11.35 13.07 9.72
C LEU A 229 12.10 14.34 9.27
N TRP A 230 12.87 14.24 8.19
CA TRP A 230 13.59 15.38 7.62
C TRP A 230 12.64 16.52 7.21
N LEU A 231 11.53 16.20 6.54
CA LEU A 231 10.55 17.22 6.12
C LEU A 231 9.97 17.96 7.33
N ARG A 232 9.66 17.23 8.41
CA ARG A 232 9.16 17.83 9.67
C ARG A 232 10.19 18.75 10.32
N LEU A 233 11.46 18.32 10.41
CA LEU A 233 12.52 19.08 11.06
C LEU A 233 12.99 20.29 10.25
N SER A 234 12.79 20.27 8.94
CA SER A 234 13.22 21.38 8.05
C SER A 234 12.26 22.56 8.06
N ASN A 235 11.17 22.55 8.82
CA ASN A 235 10.10 23.57 8.85
C ASN A 235 9.59 23.95 7.43
N ARG A 236 9.70 23.03 6.48
CA ARG A 236 9.27 23.25 5.08
C ARG A 236 7.83 22.81 4.84
N TYR A 237 7.18 22.36 5.89
CA TYR A 237 5.78 21.96 5.89
C TYR A 237 5.19 22.23 7.27
N ASP A 238 4.23 23.16 7.35
CA ASP A 238 3.41 23.43 8.53
C ASP A 238 2.21 22.48 8.51
N GLU A 239 2.07 21.66 9.56
CA GLU A 239 0.96 20.68 9.72
C GLU A 239 -0.32 21.33 10.22
#